data_22624e09adcd75e65ac8983758f388ac
#
_entry.id   22624e09adcd75e65ac8983758f388ac
#
_cell.length_a   1.000
_cell.length_b   1.000
_cell.length_c   1.000
_cell.angle_alpha   90.00
_cell.angle_beta   90.00
_cell.angle_gamma   90.00
#
_symmetry.space_group_name_H-M   'P 1'
#
loop_
_entity.id
_entity.type
_entity.pdbx_description
1 polymer ?
#
loop_
_entity_poly.entity_id
_entity_poly.type
_entity_poly.pdbx_seq_one_letter_code
_entity_poly.pdbx_strand_id
1 'polypeptide(L)'
;MKTKFLFDMKKITAIPTVYKNRTFRSRLEVRWAIYFDSMGIKWDYEPEGFRLSDGSYYLPDFWLPESGWYAEVKPMGFQSDPRHTLFGDEQRLMVLVGPPTEAEYIVVSGR
;
A
#
# COMPACT_ATOMS: atom_id res chain seq x y z
N MET A 1 3.09 28.28 11.63
CA MET A 1 2.22 27.32 12.33
C MET A 1 1.66 26.22 11.44
N LYS A 2 1.04 26.60 10.33
CA LYS A 2 0.49 25.59 9.41
C LYS A 2 1.55 24.67 8.84
N THR A 3 2.72 25.20 8.54
CA THR A 3 3.81 24.39 8.00
C THR A 3 4.23 23.33 9.01
N LYS A 4 4.32 23.72 10.28
CA LYS A 4 4.68 22.79 11.33
C LYS A 4 3.61 21.72 11.50
N PHE A 5 2.35 22.13 11.43
CA PHE A 5 1.24 21.20 11.53
C PHE A 5 1.26 20.18 10.40
N LEU A 6 1.48 20.62 9.16
CA LEU A 6 1.56 19.71 8.04
C LEU A 6 2.73 18.74 8.16
N PHE A 7 3.84 19.23 8.68
CA PHE A 7 5.00 18.38 8.92
C PHE A 7 4.67 17.29 9.92
N ASP A 8 3.97 17.63 10.99
CA ASP A 8 3.56 16.65 12.00
C ASP A 8 2.57 15.64 11.43
N MET A 9 1.71 16.04 10.53
CA MET A 9 0.77 15.13 9.90
C MET A 9 1.46 14.04 9.09
N LYS A 10 2.59 14.32 8.50
CA LYS A 10 3.34 13.29 7.79
C LYS A 10 3.79 12.18 8.72
N LYS A 11 4.14 12.54 9.95
CA LYS A 11 4.51 11.55 10.96
C LYS A 11 3.28 10.78 11.45
N ILE A 12 2.17 11.48 11.61
CA ILE A 12 0.94 10.89 12.10
C ILE A 12 0.40 9.82 11.16
N THR A 13 0.56 10.01 9.83
CA THR A 13 0.05 9.05 8.87
C THR A 13 0.77 7.70 8.95
N ALA A 14 1.92 7.66 9.61
CA ALA A 14 2.69 6.43 9.77
C ALA A 14 2.52 5.80 11.16
N ILE A 15 1.44 6.12 11.88
CA ILE A 15 1.20 5.55 13.20
C ILE A 15 0.79 4.08 13.07
N PRO A 16 1.51 3.16 13.73
CA PRO A 16 1.13 1.76 13.74
C PRO A 16 -0.25 1.56 14.35
N THR A 17 -1.05 0.71 13.75
CA THR A 17 -2.44 0.50 14.15
C THR A 17 -2.76 -0.99 14.13
N VAL A 18 -3.48 -1.46 15.17
CA VAL A 18 -3.86 -2.86 15.28
C VAL A 18 -5.24 -3.09 14.68
N TYR A 19 -5.37 -4.13 13.86
CA TYR A 19 -6.64 -4.57 13.30
C TYR A 19 -6.60 -6.09 13.13
N LYS A 20 -7.61 -6.77 13.63
CA LYS A 20 -7.71 -8.24 13.60
C LYS A 20 -6.45 -8.92 14.14
N ASN A 21 -5.99 -8.45 15.30
CA ASN A 21 -4.82 -8.97 16.01
C ASN A 21 -3.52 -8.86 15.23
N ARG A 22 -3.47 -7.95 14.28
CA ARG A 22 -2.28 -7.72 13.47
C ARG A 22 -1.93 -6.24 13.51
N THR A 23 -0.65 -5.94 13.63
CA THR A 23 -0.16 -4.56 13.62
C THR A 23 0.15 -4.15 12.19
N PHE A 24 -0.52 -3.09 11.75
CA PHE A 24 -0.26 -2.47 10.45
C PHE A 24 0.63 -1.25 10.63
N ARG A 25 1.37 -0.90 9.61
CA ARG A 25 2.31 0.22 9.70
C ARG A 25 1.61 1.58 9.72
N SER A 26 0.37 1.65 9.23
CA SER A 26 -0.35 2.92 9.20
C SER A 26 -1.85 2.70 9.32
N ARG A 27 -2.56 3.76 9.72
CA ARG A 27 -4.02 3.75 9.74
C ARG A 27 -4.61 3.61 8.36
N LEU A 28 -3.95 4.18 7.37
CA LEU A 28 -4.44 4.11 6.00
C LEU A 28 -4.47 2.68 5.51
N GLU A 29 -3.46 1.90 5.84
CA GLU A 29 -3.45 0.48 5.50
C GLU A 29 -4.59 -0.27 6.16
N VAL A 30 -4.90 0.05 7.43
CA VAL A 30 -6.03 -0.55 8.11
C VAL A 30 -7.35 -0.20 7.43
N ARG A 31 -7.51 1.05 6.98
CA ARG A 31 -8.70 1.45 6.24
C ARG A 31 -8.89 0.60 4.99
N TRP A 32 -7.81 0.32 4.28
CA TRP A 32 -7.89 -0.54 3.10
C TRP A 32 -8.21 -1.98 3.47
N ALA A 33 -7.65 -2.50 4.56
CA ALA A 33 -7.98 -3.84 5.03
C ALA A 33 -9.48 -3.94 5.37
N ILE A 34 -10.02 -2.94 6.05
CA ILE A 34 -11.43 -2.88 6.37
C ILE A 34 -12.28 -2.83 5.08
N TYR A 35 -11.85 -2.03 4.12
CA TYR A 35 -12.54 -1.94 2.84
C TYR A 35 -12.54 -3.30 2.12
N PHE A 36 -11.40 -3.96 2.06
CA PHE A 36 -11.33 -5.29 1.45
C PHE A 36 -12.28 -6.26 2.13
N ASP A 37 -12.30 -6.26 3.47
CA ASP A 37 -13.21 -7.11 4.22
C ASP A 37 -14.67 -6.81 3.89
N SER A 38 -15.02 -5.53 3.80
CA SER A 38 -16.40 -5.12 3.53
C SER A 38 -16.85 -5.53 2.12
N MET A 39 -15.91 -5.64 1.21
CA MET A 39 -16.19 -6.02 -0.18
C MET A 39 -16.02 -7.53 -0.41
N GLY A 40 -15.70 -8.29 0.62
CA GLY A 40 -15.46 -9.72 0.48
C GLY A 40 -14.17 -10.06 -0.25
N ILE A 41 -13.23 -9.13 -0.30
CA ILE A 41 -11.94 -9.34 -0.96
C ILE A 41 -10.96 -9.91 0.07
N LYS A 42 -10.45 -11.09 -0.20
CA LYS A 42 -9.44 -11.71 0.65
C LYS A 42 -8.10 -11.02 0.47
N TRP A 43 -7.34 -10.95 1.56
CA TRP A 43 -6.04 -10.27 1.53
C TRP A 43 -5.09 -10.88 2.53
N ASP A 44 -3.79 -10.81 2.20
CA ASP A 44 -2.70 -11.08 3.12
C ASP A 44 -1.89 -9.81 3.24
N TYR A 45 -1.50 -9.45 4.46
CA TYR A 45 -0.73 -8.24 4.72
C TYR A 45 0.76 -8.59 4.77
N GLU A 46 1.57 -7.84 4.01
CA GLU A 46 3.02 -8.02 3.92
C GLU A 46 3.38 -9.48 3.68
N PRO A 47 2.90 -10.06 2.58
CA PRO A 47 3.00 -11.52 2.38
C PRO A 47 4.42 -12.02 2.29
N GLU A 48 5.26 -11.39 1.48
CA GLU A 48 6.66 -11.75 1.33
C GLU A 48 7.40 -10.62 0.63
N GLY A 49 8.71 -10.55 0.87
CA GLY A 49 9.55 -9.57 0.22
C GLY A 49 10.17 -10.11 -1.06
N PHE A 50 10.56 -9.21 -1.93
CA PHE A 50 11.13 -9.54 -3.23
C PHE A 50 12.42 -8.78 -3.45
N ARG A 51 13.39 -9.46 -4.05
CA ARG A 51 14.59 -8.80 -4.53
C ARG A 51 14.32 -8.36 -5.97
N LEU A 52 14.44 -7.06 -6.22
CA LEU A 52 14.16 -6.52 -7.54
C LEU A 52 15.39 -6.60 -8.45
N SER A 53 15.19 -6.33 -9.74
CA SER A 53 16.25 -6.48 -10.74
C SER A 53 17.44 -5.57 -10.52
N ASP A 54 17.22 -4.43 -9.83
CA ASP A 54 18.31 -3.50 -9.51
C ASP A 54 19.01 -3.85 -8.18
N GLY A 55 18.62 -4.96 -7.55
CA GLY A 55 19.18 -5.39 -6.28
C GLY A 55 18.49 -4.83 -5.06
N SER A 56 17.54 -3.92 -5.21
CA SER A 56 16.79 -3.38 -4.08
C SER A 56 15.78 -4.41 -3.57
N TYR A 57 15.27 -4.15 -2.38
CA TYR A 57 14.32 -5.03 -1.72
C TYR A 57 12.96 -4.36 -1.66
N TYR A 58 11.90 -5.13 -1.91
CA TYR A 58 10.55 -4.59 -1.91
C TYR A 58 9.60 -5.55 -1.20
N LEU A 59 8.82 -5.01 -0.27
CA LEU A 59 7.78 -5.74 0.44
C LEU A 59 6.45 -5.06 0.16
N PRO A 60 5.62 -5.64 -0.71
CA PRO A 60 4.30 -5.04 -0.97
C PRO A 60 3.41 -5.12 0.25
N ASP A 61 2.48 -4.17 0.37
CA ASP A 61 1.59 -4.10 1.53
C ASP A 61 0.60 -5.25 1.56
N PHE A 62 -0.04 -5.55 0.42
CA PHE A 62 -1.11 -6.54 0.36
C PHE A 62 -0.93 -7.48 -0.82
N TRP A 63 -1.31 -8.72 -0.59
CA TRP A 63 -1.54 -9.71 -1.64
C TRP A 63 -3.02 -10.03 -1.68
N LEU A 64 -3.63 -9.98 -2.86
CA LEU A 64 -5.05 -10.26 -3.07
C LEU A 64 -5.17 -11.58 -3.83
N PRO A 65 -5.27 -12.71 -3.11
CA PRO A 65 -5.10 -14.02 -3.73
C PRO A 65 -6.14 -14.37 -4.79
N GLU A 66 -7.36 -13.88 -4.66
CA GLU A 66 -8.40 -14.23 -5.62
C GLU A 66 -8.24 -13.51 -6.95
N SER A 67 -7.65 -12.33 -6.95
CA SER A 67 -7.41 -11.58 -8.17
C SER A 67 -6.01 -11.77 -8.74
N GLY A 68 -5.06 -12.19 -7.91
CA GLY A 68 -3.67 -12.30 -8.33
C GLY A 68 -2.94 -10.97 -8.41
N TRP A 69 -3.40 -9.96 -7.69
CA TRP A 69 -2.78 -8.63 -7.65
C TRP A 69 -2.14 -8.37 -6.31
N TYR A 70 -1.02 -7.66 -6.34
CA TYR A 70 -0.48 -7.00 -5.16
C TYR A 70 -1.03 -5.58 -5.10
N ALA A 71 -1.15 -5.05 -3.89
CA ALA A 71 -1.60 -3.68 -3.69
C ALA A 71 -0.66 -2.98 -2.72
N GLU A 72 -0.31 -1.76 -3.05
CA GLU A 72 0.54 -0.89 -2.24
C GLU A 72 -0.27 0.33 -1.85
N VAL A 73 -0.28 0.66 -0.57
CA VAL A 73 -1.06 1.79 -0.07
C VAL A 73 -0.14 2.97 0.19
N LYS A 74 -0.50 4.13 -0.36
CA LYS A 74 0.28 5.36 -0.21
C LYS A 74 -0.63 6.51 0.18
N PRO A 75 -0.13 7.45 0.98
CA PRO A 75 -0.93 8.63 1.35
C PRO A 75 -1.16 9.55 0.15
N MET A 76 -2.18 10.39 0.26
CA MET A 76 -2.41 11.44 -0.74
C MET A 76 -1.13 12.27 -0.90
N GLY A 77 -0.87 12.68 -2.13
CA GLY A 77 0.34 13.42 -2.45
C GLY A 77 1.51 12.53 -2.85
N PHE A 78 1.36 11.21 -2.75
CA PHE A 78 2.38 10.29 -3.23
C PHE A 78 2.66 10.54 -4.71
N GLN A 79 3.93 10.57 -5.09
CA GLN A 79 4.29 10.82 -6.47
C GLN A 79 4.77 9.58 -7.20
N SER A 80 5.88 9.00 -6.75
CA SER A 80 6.37 7.81 -7.41
C SER A 80 7.43 7.11 -6.55
N ASP A 81 7.63 5.83 -6.85
CA ASP A 81 8.70 5.03 -6.26
C ASP A 81 9.19 4.12 -7.38
N PRO A 82 10.47 4.22 -7.78
CA PRO A 82 11.00 3.40 -8.87
C PRO A 82 10.83 1.89 -8.64
N ARG A 83 10.77 1.45 -7.39
CA ARG A 83 10.59 0.03 -7.09
C ARG A 83 9.23 -0.48 -7.58
N HIS A 84 8.21 0.38 -7.63
CA HIS A 84 6.90 -0.03 -8.13
C HIS A 84 6.97 -0.44 -9.59
N THR A 85 7.69 0.33 -10.41
CA THR A 85 7.85 -0.01 -11.82
C THR A 85 8.61 -1.32 -11.98
N LEU A 86 9.71 -1.48 -11.25
CA LEU A 86 10.51 -2.70 -11.31
C LEU A 86 9.70 -3.92 -10.88
N PHE A 87 8.93 -3.80 -9.80
CA PHE A 87 8.08 -4.89 -9.34
C PHE A 87 6.98 -5.18 -10.35
N GLY A 88 6.38 -4.15 -10.91
CA GLY A 88 5.31 -4.29 -11.90
C GLY A 88 5.76 -4.91 -13.21
N ASP A 89 7.05 -4.91 -13.50
CA ASP A 89 7.56 -5.60 -14.69
C ASP A 89 7.38 -7.11 -14.60
N GLU A 90 7.32 -7.65 -13.40
CA GLU A 90 7.24 -9.10 -13.19
C GLU A 90 5.95 -9.53 -12.51
N GLN A 91 5.30 -8.64 -11.76
CA GLN A 91 4.10 -8.94 -10.99
C GLN A 91 3.02 -7.91 -11.29
N ARG A 92 1.80 -8.23 -10.91
CA ARG A 92 0.69 -7.28 -11.04
C ARG A 92 0.62 -6.44 -9.78
N LEU A 93 0.83 -5.15 -9.90
CA LEU A 93 0.83 -4.22 -8.77
C LEU A 93 -0.15 -3.07 -9.01
N MET A 94 -0.94 -2.78 -8.00
CA MET A 94 -1.83 -1.63 -7.97
C MET A 94 -1.40 -0.74 -6.81
N VAL A 95 -1.13 0.53 -7.08
CA VAL A 95 -0.82 1.51 -6.04
C VAL A 95 -2.08 2.28 -5.72
N LEU A 96 -2.51 2.18 -4.45
CA LEU A 96 -3.75 2.78 -3.96
C LEU A 96 -3.37 4.03 -3.19
N VAL A 97 -3.72 5.19 -3.71
CA VAL A 97 -3.32 6.48 -3.16
C VAL A 97 -4.49 7.12 -2.45
N GLY A 98 -4.37 7.29 -1.14
CA GLY A 98 -5.42 7.87 -0.31
C GLY A 98 -6.39 6.84 0.24
N PRO A 99 -7.41 7.29 0.99
CA PRO A 99 -8.37 6.39 1.61
C PRO A 99 -9.33 5.77 0.58
N PRO A 100 -9.95 4.61 0.89
CA PRO A 100 -10.80 3.90 -0.08
C PRO A 100 -11.92 4.73 -0.68
N THR A 101 -12.45 5.69 0.06
CA THR A 101 -13.59 6.51 -0.41
C THR A 101 -13.16 7.59 -1.39
N GLU A 102 -11.87 7.92 -1.45
CA GLU A 102 -11.36 9.03 -2.26
C GLU A 102 -10.12 8.62 -3.03
N ALA A 103 -9.89 7.33 -3.17
CA ALA A 103 -8.64 6.83 -3.71
C ALA A 103 -8.48 7.15 -5.19
N GLU A 104 -7.27 7.54 -5.53
CA GLU A 104 -6.76 7.43 -6.88
C GLU A 104 -5.92 6.17 -6.91
N TYR A 105 -5.87 5.51 -8.03
CA TYR A 105 -5.00 4.35 -8.11
C TYR A 105 -4.26 4.30 -9.43
N ILE A 106 -3.09 3.71 -9.36
CA ILE A 106 -2.18 3.56 -10.48
C ILE A 106 -1.98 2.07 -10.68
N VAL A 107 -2.27 1.60 -11.87
CA VAL A 107 -2.00 0.20 -12.21
C VAL A 107 -0.59 0.14 -12.75
N VAL A 108 0.24 -0.66 -12.10
CA VAL A 108 1.63 -0.85 -12.50
C VAL A 108 1.79 -2.32 -12.80
N SER A 109 1.79 -2.68 -14.07
CA SER A 109 1.96 -4.07 -14.45
C SER A 109 2.52 -4.15 -15.84
N GLY A 110 3.56 -4.92 -16.00
CA GLY A 110 4.11 -5.24 -17.30
C GLY A 110 3.48 -6.47 -17.92
N ARG A 111 2.43 -6.99 -17.28
CA ARG A 111 1.84 -8.26 -17.68
C ARG A 111 0.43 -8.10 -18.19
#